data_e02d2973e65bb49464685a23b97368a5
#
_entry.id   e02d2973e65bb49464685a23b97368a5
#
_cell.length_a   1.000
_cell.length_b   1.000
_cell.length_c   1.000
_cell.angle_alpha   90.00
_cell.angle_beta   90.00
_cell.angle_gamma   90.00
#
_symmetry.space_group_name_H-M   'P 1'
#
loop_
_entity.id
_entity.type
_entity.pdbx_description
1 polymer ?
#
loop_
_entity_poly.entity_id
_entity_poly.type
_entity_poly.pdbx_seq_one_letter_code
_entity_poly.pdbx_strand_id
1 'polypeptide(L)'
;TTLFLGGMALTHGGEPYLLYNSPTKQRIMINLTYILNKMKVASMAMLLPIIACSCSMMHEDMGECKQELRLKFKYDKNMKFADAFSSQVKTLSLHAYNKNGEMVFDKTEAVSDIEAAGGYITLDIRPCVYSLQVWAEGETVYDGSYKYSTKGKAEDGIENLDCKINRDGRKVDHDLNALYHGMMGNVDLRMDDYGVKTFTMPLTKNTNNIKVVIQNASGKKLKASDFSFEIDDDNSWLDCYNDNIKEDSITYRPWSQYDGIVGAEESETQVSAVVAEMTVNRLFANKNPRLKVYNNENGKLVFNIPLVDYALLVKGNYNKDMTDQDYLDRQDEYSFVFFVDDGMNWLSASIFVNSWRVVLQNVDM
;
A
#
# COMPACT_ATOMS: atom_id res chain seq x y z
N THR A 1 -57.24 -7.92 23.54
CA THR A 1 -58.25 -8.01 24.61
C THR A 1 -59.31 -6.97 24.36
N THR A 2 -60.45 -7.45 24.10
CA THR A 2 -61.81 -6.95 23.88
C THR A 2 -62.35 -6.14 25.02
N LEU A 3 -63.27 -5.19 24.75
CA LEU A 3 -64.54 -4.89 25.47
C LEU A 3 -65.12 -3.64 24.83
N PHE A 4 -66.11 -3.65 24.06
CA PHE A 4 -67.57 -3.78 24.23
C PHE A 4 -68.19 -2.97 25.39
N LEU A 5 -69.15 -2.16 25.04
CA LEU A 5 -70.44 -1.86 25.64
C LEU A 5 -70.82 -0.44 25.20
N GLY A 6 -71.92 -0.14 24.60
CA GLY A 6 -73.28 -0.65 24.79
C GLY A 6 -74.21 0.54 24.76
N GLY A 7 -75.05 0.57 23.84
CA GLY A 7 -76.18 1.33 23.47
C GLY A 7 -77.10 1.83 24.49
N MET A 8 -77.89 2.81 24.10
CA MET A 8 -79.31 2.79 24.33
C MET A 8 -79.99 3.92 23.53
N ALA A 9 -80.90 3.52 22.71
CA ALA A 9 -81.89 4.38 22.12
C ALA A 9 -83.03 4.61 23.14
N LEU A 10 -83.55 5.79 23.14
CA LEU A 10 -84.89 6.02 23.64
C LEU A 10 -85.62 7.03 22.76
N THR A 11 -86.69 6.55 22.16
CA THR A 11 -87.73 7.26 21.47
C THR A 11 -88.74 7.85 22.48
N HIS A 12 -89.21 9.02 22.22
CA HIS A 12 -90.58 9.51 22.47
C HIS A 12 -90.68 10.91 21.88
N GLY A 13 -91.48 11.22 20.96
CA GLY A 13 -92.92 11.25 20.73
C GLY A 13 -93.49 12.58 21.23
N GLY A 14 -94.00 13.41 20.32
CA GLY A 14 -94.75 14.60 20.68
C GLY A 14 -94.79 15.63 19.57
N GLU A 15 -95.91 15.72 18.93
CA GLU A 15 -96.34 16.59 17.83
C GLU A 15 -96.36 18.11 18.14
N PRO A 16 -96.88 18.94 17.23
CA PRO A 16 -96.14 20.12 16.74
C PRO A 16 -96.77 21.40 17.25
N TYR A 17 -96.02 22.42 17.43
CA TYR A 17 -96.58 23.78 17.61
C TYR A 17 -96.08 24.70 16.55
N LEU A 18 -97.04 25.14 15.72
CA LEU A 18 -96.93 26.30 14.88
C LEU A 18 -96.38 27.51 15.66
N LEU A 19 -95.24 28.03 15.25
CA LEU A 19 -94.78 29.32 15.73
C LEU A 19 -94.39 30.22 14.58
N TYR A 20 -95.33 31.12 14.38
CA TYR A 20 -95.20 32.48 13.90
C TYR A 20 -93.92 32.94 13.27
N ASN A 21 -93.99 33.11 11.97
CA ASN A 21 -92.98 33.76 11.17
C ASN A 21 -92.87 35.27 11.46
N SER A 22 -91.91 35.69 12.23
CA SER A 22 -91.54 37.11 12.33
C SER A 22 -90.37 37.43 11.40
N PRO A 23 -90.51 38.40 10.50
CA PRO A 23 -89.47 38.72 9.49
C PRO A 23 -88.17 39.20 10.13
N THR A 24 -88.16 39.58 11.37
CA THR A 24 -87.00 40.01 12.11
C THR A 24 -86.02 38.83 12.46
N LYS A 25 -86.56 37.64 12.77
CA LYS A 25 -85.77 36.44 13.08
C LYS A 25 -85.08 35.90 11.82
N GLN A 26 -85.72 36.00 10.66
CA GLN A 26 -85.10 35.55 9.42
C GLN A 26 -83.93 36.42 9.00
N ARG A 27 -84.00 37.74 9.22
CA ARG A 27 -82.87 38.64 8.97
C ARG A 27 -81.69 38.39 9.89
N ILE A 28 -81.88 38.09 11.12
CA ILE A 28 -80.89 37.79 12.11
C ILE A 28 -80.21 36.46 11.79
N MET A 29 -80.96 35.42 11.38
CA MET A 29 -80.40 34.11 10.99
C MET A 29 -79.54 34.20 9.70
N ILE A 30 -79.98 34.96 8.67
CA ILE A 30 -79.26 35.14 7.42
C ILE A 30 -77.95 35.88 7.72
N ASN A 31 -77.98 36.92 8.55
CA ASN A 31 -76.71 37.63 8.89
C ASN A 31 -75.79 36.77 9.74
N LEU A 32 -76.27 35.93 10.63
CA LEU A 32 -75.43 35.03 11.45
C LEU A 32 -74.77 33.94 10.55
N THR A 33 -75.53 33.38 9.62
CA THR A 33 -75.05 32.36 8.69
C THR A 33 -74.00 32.97 7.72
N TYR A 34 -74.20 34.21 7.26
CA TYR A 34 -73.24 34.93 6.45
C TYR A 34 -71.98 35.26 7.20
N ILE A 35 -72.04 35.68 8.43
CA ILE A 35 -70.90 35.95 9.33
C ILE A 35 -70.13 34.66 9.64
N LEU A 36 -70.84 33.56 9.96
CA LEU A 36 -70.22 32.26 10.21
C LEU A 36 -69.51 31.67 8.98
N ASN A 37 -70.09 31.84 7.80
CA ASN A 37 -69.46 31.44 6.53
C ASN A 37 -68.23 32.29 6.19
N LYS A 38 -68.30 33.63 6.41
CA LYS A 38 -67.12 34.48 6.27
C LYS A 38 -66.00 34.15 7.28
N MET A 39 -66.35 33.81 8.51
CA MET A 39 -65.38 33.35 9.50
C MET A 39 -64.76 32.00 9.13
N LYS A 40 -65.51 31.07 8.57
CA LYS A 40 -65.00 29.79 8.05
C LYS A 40 -64.04 29.99 6.86
N VAL A 41 -64.38 30.86 5.94
CA VAL A 41 -63.53 31.17 4.77
C VAL A 41 -62.27 31.93 5.23
N ALA A 42 -62.40 32.87 6.17
CA ALA A 42 -61.26 33.60 6.73
C ALA A 42 -60.32 32.69 7.54
N SER A 43 -60.84 31.74 8.31
CA SER A 43 -60.01 30.77 9.06
C SER A 43 -59.35 29.75 8.11
N MET A 44 -60.03 29.35 7.04
CA MET A 44 -59.42 28.46 6.01
C MET A 44 -58.37 29.17 5.18
N ALA A 45 -58.56 30.47 4.90
CA ALA A 45 -57.57 31.29 4.19
C ALA A 45 -56.33 31.62 5.07
N MET A 46 -56.46 31.64 6.39
CA MET A 46 -55.37 31.86 7.34
C MET A 46 -54.56 30.59 7.65
N LEU A 47 -55.15 29.40 7.46
CA LEU A 47 -54.47 28.12 7.64
C LEU A 47 -53.62 27.72 6.39
N LEU A 48 -54.02 28.19 5.20
CA LEU A 48 -53.24 27.90 3.97
C LEU A 48 -51.80 28.41 3.97
N PRO A 49 -51.47 29.62 4.43
CA PRO A 49 -50.07 30.08 4.48
C PRO A 49 -49.23 29.39 5.54
N ILE A 50 -49.85 28.84 6.64
CA ILE A 50 -49.10 28.12 7.67
C ILE A 50 -48.67 26.73 7.15
N ILE A 51 -49.48 26.08 6.30
CA ILE A 51 -49.10 24.80 5.68
C ILE A 51 -48.05 25.01 4.58
N ALA A 52 -48.11 26.12 3.87
CA ALA A 52 -47.08 26.45 2.84
C ALA A 52 -45.75 26.87 3.44
N CYS A 53 -45.72 27.48 4.64
CA CYS A 53 -44.47 27.81 5.34
C CYS A 53 -43.86 26.61 6.06
N SER A 54 -44.62 25.56 6.42
CA SER A 54 -44.05 24.38 7.06
C SER A 54 -43.31 23.47 6.12
N CYS A 55 -43.54 23.54 4.80
CA CYS A 55 -42.80 22.77 3.82
C CYS A 55 -41.40 23.36 3.48
N SER A 56 -41.15 24.65 3.79
CA SER A 56 -39.83 25.23 3.54
C SER A 56 -38.89 25.20 4.74
N MET A 57 -39.36 24.74 5.92
CA MET A 57 -38.54 24.58 7.11
C MET A 57 -37.95 23.15 7.28
N MET A 58 -38.23 22.24 6.35
CA MET A 58 -37.67 20.89 6.36
C MET A 58 -36.69 20.65 5.18
N HIS A 59 -36.25 21.68 4.50
CA HIS A 59 -34.97 21.63 3.82
C HIS A 59 -33.93 22.18 4.81
N GLU A 60 -33.57 21.40 5.81
CA GLU A 60 -32.18 21.35 6.17
C GLU A 60 -31.48 21.08 4.84
N ASP A 61 -30.56 21.95 4.45
CA ASP A 61 -29.53 21.65 3.49
C ASP A 61 -28.87 20.37 4.02
N MET A 62 -29.42 19.22 3.67
CA MET A 62 -28.68 17.97 3.71
C MET A 62 -27.64 18.18 2.63
N GLY A 63 -26.51 18.75 3.05
CA GLY A 63 -25.34 18.94 2.23
C GLY A 63 -25.20 17.67 1.44
N GLU A 64 -25.00 17.78 0.13
CA GLU A 64 -24.91 16.65 -0.79
C GLU A 64 -24.15 15.55 -0.06
N CYS A 65 -24.84 14.45 0.28
CA CYS A 65 -24.21 13.31 0.95
C CYS A 65 -23.22 12.75 -0.06
N LYS A 66 -22.03 13.32 -0.04
CA LYS A 66 -20.96 13.05 -0.99
C LYS A 66 -20.45 11.66 -0.71
N GLN A 67 -20.44 10.80 -1.68
CA GLN A 67 -19.72 9.54 -1.62
C GLN A 67 -18.24 9.88 -1.73
N GLU A 68 -17.44 9.43 -0.76
CA GLU A 68 -16.00 9.65 -0.76
C GLU A 68 -15.27 8.31 -0.67
N LEU A 69 -14.42 8.06 -1.65
CA LEU A 69 -13.57 6.88 -1.70
C LEU A 69 -12.17 7.27 -1.22
N ARG A 70 -11.67 6.60 -0.18
CA ARG A 70 -10.35 6.82 0.40
C ARG A 70 -9.47 5.59 0.24
N LEU A 71 -8.26 5.80 -0.23
CA LEU A 71 -7.24 4.77 -0.30
C LEU A 71 -6.12 5.09 0.69
N LYS A 72 -5.91 4.20 1.65
CA LYS A 72 -4.77 4.19 2.58
C LYS A 72 -3.71 3.22 2.08
N PHE A 73 -2.49 3.44 2.52
CA PHE A 73 -1.36 2.58 2.19
C PHE A 73 -0.77 1.99 3.46
N LYS A 74 -0.22 0.80 3.36
CA LYS A 74 0.38 0.10 4.48
C LYS A 74 1.61 -0.68 4.04
N TYR A 75 2.72 -0.53 4.77
CA TYR A 75 3.91 -1.33 4.59
C TYR A 75 4.23 -2.09 5.88
N ASP A 76 3.55 -3.20 6.12
CA ASP A 76 3.80 -4.14 7.24
C ASP A 76 4.38 -5.47 6.77
N LYS A 77 4.64 -5.62 5.48
CA LYS A 77 5.35 -6.75 4.90
C LYS A 77 6.86 -6.58 5.12
N ASN A 78 7.27 -6.61 6.39
CA ASN A 78 8.65 -6.50 6.88
C ASN A 78 8.83 -7.43 8.09
N MET A 79 10.06 -7.69 8.51
CA MET A 79 10.37 -8.60 9.61
C MET A 79 9.95 -8.09 11.00
N LYS A 80 9.56 -6.82 11.12
CA LYS A 80 9.02 -6.23 12.35
C LYS A 80 7.51 -6.38 12.46
N PHE A 81 6.82 -6.78 11.38
CA PHE A 81 5.36 -6.89 11.28
C PHE A 81 4.62 -5.60 11.68
N ALA A 82 5.27 -4.47 11.50
CA ALA A 82 4.77 -3.15 11.87
C ALA A 82 4.68 -2.27 10.64
N ASP A 83 3.64 -1.44 10.59
CA ASP A 83 3.48 -0.48 9.49
C ASP A 83 4.60 0.56 9.51
N ALA A 84 5.36 0.61 8.44
CA ALA A 84 6.47 1.54 8.24
C ALA A 84 6.23 2.49 7.04
N PHE A 85 4.99 2.58 6.54
CA PHE A 85 4.68 3.39 5.36
C PHE A 85 5.15 4.83 5.52
N SER A 86 4.64 5.55 6.51
CA SER A 86 4.95 6.99 6.72
C SER A 86 6.44 7.26 6.98
N SER A 87 7.17 6.28 7.54
CA SER A 87 8.58 6.47 7.87
C SER A 87 9.52 6.17 6.72
N GLN A 88 9.21 5.17 5.90
CA GLN A 88 10.12 4.66 4.88
C GLN A 88 9.76 5.07 3.45
N VAL A 89 8.49 5.28 3.14
CA VAL A 89 8.05 5.73 1.81
C VAL A 89 8.04 7.26 1.76
N LYS A 90 8.54 7.84 0.65
CA LYS A 90 8.62 9.30 0.49
C LYS A 90 7.75 9.81 -0.65
N THR A 91 7.70 9.07 -1.75
CA THR A 91 6.88 9.42 -2.92
C THR A 91 6.07 8.21 -3.36
N LEU A 92 4.90 8.47 -3.91
CA LEU A 92 3.96 7.43 -4.35
C LEU A 92 3.24 7.88 -5.61
N SER A 93 3.19 6.99 -6.62
CA SER A 93 2.40 7.14 -7.84
C SER A 93 1.29 6.07 -7.84
N LEU A 94 0.05 6.53 -7.85
CA LEU A 94 -1.15 5.70 -7.85
C LEU A 94 -1.86 5.79 -9.19
N HIS A 95 -2.18 4.64 -9.76
CA HIS A 95 -2.92 4.50 -11.00
C HIS A 95 -4.17 3.64 -10.80
N ALA A 96 -5.29 4.03 -11.40
CA ALA A 96 -6.51 3.23 -11.41
C ALA A 96 -6.99 2.97 -12.83
N TYR A 97 -7.32 1.71 -13.12
CA TYR A 97 -7.80 1.24 -14.41
C TYR A 97 -9.19 0.64 -14.29
N ASN A 98 -10.06 0.97 -15.24
CA ASN A 98 -11.37 0.36 -15.34
C ASN A 98 -11.29 -1.04 -15.99
N LYS A 99 -12.43 -1.74 -16.09
CA LYS A 99 -12.50 -3.09 -16.68
C LYS A 99 -12.11 -3.16 -18.16
N ASN A 100 -12.12 -2.02 -18.85
CA ASN A 100 -11.73 -1.94 -20.26
C ASN A 100 -10.22 -1.72 -20.44
N GLY A 101 -9.46 -1.62 -19.35
CA GLY A 101 -8.03 -1.29 -19.38
C GLY A 101 -7.74 0.22 -19.54
N GLU A 102 -8.75 1.09 -19.42
CA GLU A 102 -8.56 2.53 -19.52
C GLU A 102 -8.12 3.10 -18.17
N MET A 103 -7.07 3.92 -18.17
CA MET A 103 -6.62 4.65 -16.98
C MET A 103 -7.62 5.77 -16.68
N VAL A 104 -8.21 5.74 -15.49
CA VAL A 104 -9.22 6.70 -15.02
C VAL A 104 -8.73 7.60 -13.90
N PHE A 105 -7.60 7.25 -13.32
CA PHE A 105 -6.96 8.03 -12.25
C PHE A 105 -5.45 7.85 -12.31
N ASP A 106 -4.73 8.96 -12.19
CA ASP A 106 -3.27 9.02 -12.13
C ASP A 106 -2.88 10.14 -11.17
N LYS A 107 -2.12 9.80 -10.13
CA LYS A 107 -1.70 10.78 -9.15
C LYS A 107 -0.36 10.40 -8.53
N THR A 108 0.58 11.34 -8.56
CA THR A 108 1.86 11.24 -7.85
C THR A 108 1.91 12.26 -6.72
N GLU A 109 2.18 11.81 -5.50
CA GLU A 109 2.25 12.67 -4.32
C GLU A 109 3.42 12.31 -3.40
N ALA A 110 3.87 13.30 -2.64
CA ALA A 110 4.75 13.07 -1.50
C ALA A 110 3.95 12.47 -0.34
N VAL A 111 4.54 11.51 0.37
CA VAL A 111 3.87 10.88 1.53
C VAL A 111 3.60 11.90 2.63
N SER A 112 4.46 12.92 2.80
CA SER A 112 4.21 14.02 3.73
C SER A 112 2.89 14.75 3.45
N ASP A 113 2.53 14.92 2.18
CA ASP A 113 1.30 15.60 1.78
C ASP A 113 0.08 14.69 1.99
N ILE A 114 0.24 13.37 1.73
CA ILE A 114 -0.78 12.36 2.05
C ILE A 114 -1.06 12.36 3.56
N GLU A 115 -0.04 12.35 4.40
CA GLU A 115 -0.17 12.38 5.86
C GLU A 115 -0.83 13.68 6.36
N ALA A 116 -0.42 14.83 5.80
CA ALA A 116 -1.03 16.12 6.12
C ALA A 116 -2.52 16.18 5.72
N ALA A 117 -2.91 15.45 4.67
CA ALA A 117 -4.30 15.34 4.22
C ALA A 117 -5.14 14.30 4.99
N GLY A 118 -4.56 13.62 6.00
CA GLY A 118 -5.26 12.64 6.86
C GLY A 118 -4.87 11.19 6.62
N GLY A 119 -3.74 10.92 5.93
CA GLY A 119 -3.16 9.60 5.71
C GLY A 119 -3.90 8.76 4.65
N TYR A 120 -4.51 9.42 3.66
CA TYR A 120 -5.18 8.75 2.53
C TYR A 120 -5.18 9.62 1.28
N ILE A 121 -5.36 8.99 0.13
CA ILE A 121 -5.69 9.65 -1.13
C ILE A 121 -7.19 9.50 -1.38
N THR A 122 -7.87 10.61 -1.65
CA THR A 122 -9.26 10.58 -2.12
C THR A 122 -9.27 10.23 -3.62
N LEU A 123 -10.06 9.21 -3.98
CA LEU A 123 -10.25 8.79 -5.35
C LEU A 123 -11.48 9.52 -5.93
N ASP A 124 -11.23 10.54 -6.76
CA ASP A 124 -12.29 11.26 -7.48
C ASP A 124 -12.63 10.52 -8.79
N ILE A 125 -13.19 9.33 -8.64
CA ILE A 125 -13.62 8.46 -9.73
C ILE A 125 -15.04 7.95 -9.49
N ARG A 126 -15.73 7.56 -10.55
CA ARG A 126 -17.09 6.99 -10.44
C ARG A 126 -17.02 5.65 -9.66
N PRO A 127 -17.96 5.39 -8.74
CA PRO A 127 -18.02 4.09 -8.06
C PRO A 127 -18.21 2.94 -9.05
N CYS A 128 -17.19 2.10 -9.23
CA CYS A 128 -17.17 0.96 -10.14
C CYS A 128 -16.14 -0.08 -9.66
N VAL A 129 -15.86 -1.09 -10.47
CA VAL A 129 -14.79 -2.06 -10.22
C VAL A 129 -13.53 -1.63 -10.97
N TYR A 130 -12.42 -1.53 -10.26
CA TYR A 130 -11.14 -1.06 -10.78
C TYR A 130 -9.99 -1.99 -10.41
N SER A 131 -8.92 -1.91 -11.18
CA SER A 131 -7.59 -2.38 -10.77
C SER A 131 -6.76 -1.17 -10.35
N LEU A 132 -6.17 -1.24 -9.16
CA LEU A 132 -5.34 -0.18 -8.57
C LEU A 132 -3.90 -0.67 -8.51
N GLN A 133 -2.95 0.18 -8.91
CA GLN A 133 -1.54 -0.14 -8.87
C GLN A 133 -0.75 1.05 -8.34
N VAL A 134 0.28 0.75 -7.55
CA VAL A 134 1.19 1.73 -6.95
C VAL A 134 2.63 1.35 -7.21
N TRP A 135 3.41 2.32 -7.67
CA TRP A 135 4.85 2.36 -7.48
C TRP A 135 5.20 3.46 -6.48
N ALA A 136 6.10 3.17 -5.55
CA ALA A 136 6.53 4.15 -4.58
C ALA A 136 8.03 4.03 -4.28
N GLU A 137 8.64 5.13 -3.90
CA GLU A 137 10.07 5.20 -3.57
C GLU A 137 10.28 5.71 -2.15
N GLY A 138 11.36 5.25 -1.53
CA GLY A 138 11.87 5.75 -0.26
C GLY A 138 12.71 7.02 -0.43
N GLU A 139 13.67 7.21 0.48
CA GLU A 139 14.62 8.32 0.39
C GLU A 139 15.40 8.26 -0.92
N THR A 140 15.62 9.42 -1.55
CA THR A 140 16.42 9.53 -2.76
C THR A 140 17.89 9.47 -2.40
N VAL A 141 18.52 8.33 -2.65
CA VAL A 141 19.96 8.10 -2.49
C VAL A 141 20.69 8.23 -3.82
N TYR A 142 19.99 7.94 -4.93
CA TYR A 142 20.47 8.14 -6.29
C TYR A 142 19.35 8.68 -7.18
N ASP A 143 19.56 9.83 -7.79
CA ASP A 143 18.55 10.46 -8.65
C ASP A 143 18.28 9.63 -9.90
N GLY A 144 17.01 9.29 -10.13
CA GLY A 144 16.58 8.50 -11.25
C GLY A 144 16.99 7.02 -11.18
N SER A 145 16.95 6.39 -9.99
CA SER A 145 17.20 4.96 -9.82
C SER A 145 16.36 4.08 -10.73
N TYR A 146 15.15 4.51 -11.08
CA TYR A 146 14.19 3.72 -11.86
C TYR A 146 13.63 4.47 -13.06
N LYS A 147 13.20 3.69 -14.05
CA LYS A 147 12.39 4.12 -15.19
C LYS A 147 11.04 3.39 -15.09
N TYR A 148 9.98 4.16 -14.98
CA TYR A 148 8.64 3.64 -15.00
C TYR A 148 8.05 3.76 -16.40
N SER A 149 7.40 2.71 -16.89
CA SER A 149 6.59 2.79 -18.10
C SER A 149 5.24 3.42 -17.74
N THR A 150 5.29 4.67 -17.32
CA THR A 150 4.11 5.48 -16.96
C THR A 150 3.30 5.92 -18.17
N LYS A 151 3.73 5.56 -19.34
CA LYS A 151 3.00 5.80 -20.58
C LYS A 151 1.99 4.69 -20.88
N GLY A 152 1.26 4.26 -19.87
CA GLY A 152 -0.07 3.77 -20.16
C GLY A 152 -0.84 4.93 -20.76
N LYS A 153 -0.72 5.16 -22.05
CA LYS A 153 -1.84 5.74 -22.78
C LYS A 153 -3.05 4.90 -22.42
N ALA A 154 -4.22 5.51 -22.35
CA ALA A 154 -5.47 4.79 -22.10
C ALA A 154 -5.65 3.50 -22.95
N GLU A 155 -4.87 3.34 -23.99
CA GLU A 155 -4.84 2.23 -24.94
C GLU A 155 -3.98 1.03 -24.46
N ASP A 156 -3.04 1.21 -23.52
CA ASP A 156 -2.01 0.21 -23.20
C ASP A 156 -2.36 -0.67 -21.97
N GLY A 157 -3.36 -0.27 -21.19
CA GLY A 157 -3.82 -1.03 -20.01
C GLY A 157 -2.82 -1.06 -18.84
N ILE A 158 -3.25 -1.64 -17.72
CA ILE A 158 -2.44 -1.76 -16.49
C ILE A 158 -1.19 -2.64 -16.70
N GLU A 159 -1.23 -3.56 -17.65
CA GLU A 159 -0.15 -4.51 -17.93
C GLU A 159 1.15 -3.83 -18.40
N ASN A 160 1.05 -2.58 -18.84
CA ASN A 160 2.21 -1.79 -19.28
C ASN A 160 2.78 -0.87 -18.18
N LEU A 161 2.27 -0.95 -16.94
CA LEU A 161 2.83 -0.24 -15.79
C LEU A 161 3.99 -1.02 -15.16
N ASP A 162 5.08 -1.10 -15.86
CA ASP A 162 6.29 -1.76 -15.39
C ASP A 162 7.29 -0.78 -14.75
N CYS A 163 8.25 -1.33 -14.02
CA CYS A 163 9.35 -0.60 -13.40
C CYS A 163 10.69 -1.26 -13.77
N LYS A 164 11.61 -0.49 -14.29
CA LYS A 164 12.94 -0.96 -14.69
C LYS A 164 14.02 -0.17 -13.99
N ILE A 165 15.08 -0.84 -13.52
CA ILE A 165 16.25 -0.16 -13.00
C ILE A 165 16.87 0.68 -14.12
N ASN A 166 17.12 1.96 -13.82
CA ASN A 166 17.83 2.87 -14.71
C ASN A 166 19.32 2.60 -14.59
N ARG A 167 19.93 2.16 -15.67
CA ARG A 167 21.33 1.74 -15.69
C ARG A 167 22.00 1.99 -17.02
N ASP A 168 23.31 2.03 -17.02
CA ASP A 168 24.13 2.01 -18.24
C ASP A 168 24.62 0.59 -18.53
N GLY A 169 24.26 0.08 -19.69
CA GLY A 169 24.52 -1.30 -20.04
C GLY A 169 23.89 -2.30 -19.08
N ARG A 170 24.70 -3.23 -18.52
CA ARG A 170 24.24 -4.31 -17.62
C ARG A 170 24.65 -4.10 -16.18
N LYS A 171 25.28 -2.97 -15.83
CA LYS A 171 25.88 -2.75 -14.52
C LYS A 171 25.09 -1.75 -13.69
N VAL A 172 25.05 -2.01 -12.40
CA VAL A 172 24.63 -1.08 -11.35
C VAL A 172 25.72 -1.08 -10.29
N ASP A 173 26.32 0.07 -10.05
CA ASP A 173 27.43 0.29 -9.11
C ASP A 173 27.16 1.49 -8.18
N HIS A 174 25.90 1.87 -8.06
CA HIS A 174 25.39 2.90 -7.17
C HIS A 174 24.29 2.31 -6.26
N ASP A 175 24.04 2.97 -5.14
CA ASP A 175 22.93 2.63 -4.27
C ASP A 175 21.59 2.90 -4.98
N LEU A 176 20.59 2.07 -4.73
CA LEU A 176 19.24 2.22 -5.30
C LEU A 176 18.31 2.79 -4.25
N ASN A 177 17.42 3.68 -4.65
CA ASN A 177 16.32 4.12 -3.82
C ASN A 177 15.48 2.90 -3.40
N ALA A 178 14.98 2.88 -2.17
CA ALA A 178 14.03 1.84 -1.78
C ALA A 178 12.80 1.89 -2.69
N LEU A 179 12.48 0.78 -3.35
CA LEU A 179 11.34 0.63 -4.27
C LEU A 179 10.23 -0.16 -3.59
N TYR A 180 9.00 0.33 -3.70
CA TYR A 180 7.82 -0.33 -3.18
C TYR A 180 6.77 -0.52 -4.28
N HIS A 181 6.03 -1.61 -4.19
CA HIS A 181 4.95 -1.93 -5.11
C HIS A 181 3.69 -2.35 -4.36
N GLY A 182 2.54 -1.94 -4.86
CA GLY A 182 1.23 -2.41 -4.40
C GLY A 182 0.29 -2.60 -5.58
N MET A 183 -0.51 -3.66 -5.52
CA MET A 183 -1.54 -3.92 -6.53
C MET A 183 -2.80 -4.52 -5.89
N MET A 184 -3.95 -4.06 -6.32
CA MET A 184 -5.26 -4.60 -5.99
C MET A 184 -6.07 -4.75 -7.26
N GLY A 185 -6.27 -5.98 -7.72
CA GLY A 185 -7.07 -6.29 -8.92
C GLY A 185 -8.55 -6.41 -8.61
N ASN A 186 -9.41 -5.96 -9.52
CA ASN A 186 -10.87 -6.10 -9.44
C ASN A 186 -11.49 -5.59 -8.12
N VAL A 187 -10.99 -4.47 -7.60
CA VAL A 187 -11.53 -3.86 -6.38
C VAL A 187 -12.89 -3.28 -6.65
N ASP A 188 -13.89 -3.71 -5.90
CA ASP A 188 -15.24 -3.15 -5.99
C ASP A 188 -15.36 -1.89 -5.15
N LEU A 189 -15.29 -0.75 -5.83
CA LEU A 189 -15.43 0.58 -5.23
C LEU A 189 -16.88 1.08 -5.24
N ARG A 190 -17.86 0.25 -5.63
CA ARG A 190 -19.27 0.64 -5.56
C ARG A 190 -19.68 0.84 -4.12
N MET A 191 -20.51 1.82 -3.90
CA MET A 191 -21.08 2.16 -2.60
C MET A 191 -22.59 1.94 -2.68
N ASP A 192 -23.10 1.17 -1.72
CA ASP A 192 -24.55 0.94 -1.60
C ASP A 192 -25.24 2.13 -0.93
N ASP A 193 -24.50 2.86 -0.07
CA ASP A 193 -24.96 4.01 0.68
C ASP A 193 -24.05 5.24 0.52
N TYR A 194 -24.57 6.40 0.95
CA TYR A 194 -23.79 7.63 1.07
C TYR A 194 -22.79 7.51 2.22
N GLY A 195 -21.63 8.18 2.09
CA GLY A 195 -20.64 8.23 3.14
C GLY A 195 -19.20 8.05 2.64
N VAL A 196 -18.34 7.60 3.55
CA VAL A 196 -16.90 7.37 3.29
C VAL A 196 -16.60 5.88 3.26
N LYS A 197 -16.02 5.40 2.17
CA LYS A 197 -15.50 4.03 2.07
C LYS A 197 -13.98 4.07 1.97
N THR A 198 -13.31 3.38 2.88
CA THR A 198 -11.85 3.36 2.94
C THR A 198 -11.32 1.97 2.59
N PHE A 199 -10.35 1.92 1.70
CA PHE A 199 -9.59 0.73 1.34
C PHE A 199 -8.15 0.88 1.82
N THR A 200 -7.46 -0.23 2.01
CA THR A 200 -6.03 -0.22 2.36
C THR A 200 -5.27 -1.06 1.35
N MET A 201 -4.27 -0.47 0.71
CA MET A 201 -3.36 -1.13 -0.22
C MET A 201 -2.11 -1.56 0.53
N PRO A 202 -1.82 -2.85 0.59
CA PRO A 202 -0.56 -3.34 1.13
C PRO A 202 0.57 -3.10 0.13
N LEU A 203 1.74 -2.72 0.64
CA LEU A 203 2.95 -2.54 -0.15
C LEU A 203 3.98 -3.63 0.15
N THR A 204 4.74 -4.01 -0.87
CA THR A 204 5.92 -4.88 -0.77
C THR A 204 7.15 -4.07 -1.16
N LYS A 205 8.21 -4.14 -0.37
CA LYS A 205 9.51 -3.55 -0.69
C LYS A 205 10.26 -4.46 -1.65
N ASN A 206 10.81 -3.87 -2.71
CA ASN A 206 11.49 -4.59 -3.80
C ASN A 206 13.01 -4.48 -3.75
N THR A 207 13.58 -3.66 -2.87
CA THR A 207 15.03 -3.50 -2.75
C THR A 207 15.56 -4.25 -1.55
N ASN A 208 16.74 -4.87 -1.72
CA ASN A 208 17.44 -5.60 -0.69
C ASN A 208 18.86 -5.08 -0.55
N ASN A 209 19.30 -4.85 0.67
CA ASN A 209 20.65 -4.43 1.01
C ASN A 209 21.50 -5.67 1.30
N ILE A 210 22.56 -5.85 0.53
CA ILE A 210 23.48 -6.98 0.64
C ILE A 210 24.83 -6.46 1.13
N LYS A 211 25.20 -6.85 2.34
CA LYS A 211 26.51 -6.58 2.94
C LYS A 211 27.34 -7.87 2.92
N VAL A 212 28.49 -7.81 2.29
CA VAL A 212 29.46 -8.90 2.23
C VAL A 212 30.70 -8.52 3.03
N VAL A 213 31.07 -9.34 3.98
CA VAL A 213 32.25 -9.14 4.82
C VAL A 213 33.21 -10.30 4.60
N ILE A 214 34.47 -10.02 4.26
CA ILE A 214 35.52 -11.02 4.14
C ILE A 214 36.53 -10.81 5.24
N GLN A 215 36.87 -11.88 5.96
CA GLN A 215 37.85 -11.90 7.02
C GLN A 215 38.92 -12.96 6.72
N ASN A 216 40.18 -12.68 7.06
CA ASN A 216 41.20 -13.71 7.05
C ASN A 216 41.14 -14.50 8.37
N ALA A 217 41.12 -15.83 8.31
CA ALA A 217 40.99 -16.70 9.47
C ALA A 217 42.22 -16.66 10.38
N SER A 218 43.41 -16.31 9.85
CA SER A 218 44.63 -16.14 10.64
C SER A 218 44.79 -14.74 11.25
N GLY A 219 43.87 -13.81 10.92
CA GLY A 219 43.94 -12.41 11.32
C GLY A 219 44.87 -11.54 10.43
N LYS A 220 45.37 -12.07 9.31
CA LYS A 220 46.15 -11.30 8.37
C LYS A 220 45.33 -10.14 7.82
N LYS A 221 45.97 -8.96 7.68
CA LYS A 221 45.32 -7.77 7.16
C LYS A 221 44.93 -7.97 5.69
N LEU A 222 43.66 -7.72 5.39
CA LEU A 222 43.11 -7.65 4.04
C LEU A 222 42.86 -6.18 3.64
N LYS A 223 42.86 -5.90 2.33
CA LYS A 223 42.52 -4.60 1.78
C LYS A 223 41.33 -4.74 0.83
N ALA A 224 40.47 -3.73 0.83
CA ALA A 224 39.32 -3.67 -0.07
C ALA A 224 39.75 -3.81 -1.55
N SER A 225 40.87 -3.21 -1.93
CA SER A 225 41.46 -3.32 -3.30
C SER A 225 41.81 -4.75 -3.71
N ASP A 226 41.94 -5.68 -2.78
CA ASP A 226 42.35 -7.07 -3.06
C ASP A 226 41.19 -7.89 -3.67
N PHE A 227 39.94 -7.38 -3.57
CA PHE A 227 38.75 -8.11 -3.98
C PHE A 227 37.85 -7.31 -4.92
N SER A 228 37.14 -8.02 -5.78
CA SER A 228 35.98 -7.52 -6.55
C SER A 228 34.76 -8.37 -6.23
N PHE A 229 33.62 -7.70 -6.14
CA PHE A 229 32.33 -8.33 -5.79
C PHE A 229 31.34 -8.08 -6.92
N GLU A 230 30.56 -9.10 -7.26
CA GLU A 230 29.48 -9.01 -8.25
C GLU A 230 28.30 -9.88 -7.81
N ILE A 231 27.09 -9.39 -8.04
CA ILE A 231 25.87 -10.20 -7.98
C ILE A 231 25.26 -10.17 -9.38
N ASP A 232 25.21 -11.35 -10.01
CA ASP A 232 24.54 -11.51 -11.29
C ASP A 232 23.11 -12.02 -11.09
N ASP A 233 22.14 -11.35 -11.70
CA ASP A 233 20.72 -11.70 -11.68
C ASP A 233 20.06 -11.32 -13.02
N ASP A 234 18.75 -11.54 -13.13
CA ASP A 234 17.90 -11.10 -14.24
C ASP A 234 16.67 -10.30 -13.75
N ASN A 235 16.75 -9.71 -12.55
CA ASN A 235 15.66 -9.06 -11.82
C ASN A 235 15.56 -7.54 -12.02
N SER A 236 16.10 -6.99 -13.08
CA SER A 236 16.17 -5.55 -13.30
C SER A 236 14.86 -4.91 -13.79
N TRP A 237 13.89 -5.73 -14.18
CA TRP A 237 12.64 -5.28 -14.78
C TRP A 237 11.46 -6.03 -14.16
N LEU A 238 10.58 -5.29 -13.48
CA LEU A 238 9.38 -5.79 -12.80
C LEU A 238 8.12 -5.32 -13.54
N ASP A 239 7.16 -6.22 -13.72
CA ASP A 239 5.87 -5.91 -14.31
C ASP A 239 4.87 -5.30 -13.30
N CYS A 240 3.66 -5.02 -13.76
CA CYS A 240 2.60 -4.46 -12.93
C CYS A 240 2.12 -5.39 -11.80
N TYR A 241 2.41 -6.68 -11.89
CA TYR A 241 2.11 -7.68 -10.86
C TYR A 241 3.27 -7.89 -9.88
N ASN A 242 4.35 -7.13 -10.05
CA ASN A 242 5.59 -7.28 -9.32
C ASN A 242 6.35 -8.58 -9.64
N ASP A 243 6.12 -9.13 -10.80
CA ASP A 243 6.83 -10.30 -11.30
C ASP A 243 7.99 -9.88 -12.20
N ASN A 244 8.99 -10.76 -12.31
CA ASN A 244 10.19 -10.49 -13.08
C ASN A 244 9.99 -10.73 -14.58
N ILE A 245 10.36 -9.75 -15.40
CA ILE A 245 10.44 -9.88 -16.86
C ILE A 245 11.80 -10.45 -17.23
N LYS A 246 11.84 -11.69 -17.69
CA LYS A 246 13.01 -12.57 -17.77
C LYS A 246 14.19 -12.13 -18.66
N GLU A 247 14.11 -11.12 -19.45
CA GLU A 247 15.11 -10.91 -20.51
C GLU A 247 16.16 -9.84 -20.21
N ASP A 248 16.25 -9.37 -18.96
CA ASP A 248 17.07 -8.24 -18.61
C ASP A 248 18.12 -8.56 -17.55
N SER A 249 19.17 -9.29 -17.97
CA SER A 249 20.29 -9.62 -17.10
C SER A 249 20.99 -8.36 -16.57
N ILE A 250 21.36 -8.40 -15.29
CA ILE A 250 22.00 -7.33 -14.55
C ILE A 250 23.16 -7.85 -13.71
N THR A 251 24.17 -7.01 -13.54
CA THR A 251 25.29 -7.24 -12.62
C THR A 251 25.36 -6.09 -11.64
N TYR A 252 25.06 -6.37 -10.37
CA TYR A 252 25.24 -5.42 -9.28
C TYR A 252 26.67 -5.45 -8.78
N ARG A 253 27.22 -4.26 -8.51
CA ARG A 253 28.54 -4.06 -7.92
C ARG A 253 28.43 -3.22 -6.66
N PRO A 254 29.42 -3.27 -5.75
CA PRO A 254 29.41 -2.44 -4.57
C PRO A 254 29.32 -0.95 -4.91
N TRP A 255 28.38 -0.28 -4.31
CA TRP A 255 28.34 1.17 -4.25
C TRP A 255 29.23 1.71 -3.12
N SER A 256 29.56 0.84 -2.15
CA SER A 256 30.49 1.10 -1.06
C SER A 256 31.39 -0.11 -0.83
N GLN A 257 32.70 0.09 -0.80
CA GLN A 257 33.69 -0.94 -0.53
C GLN A 257 34.84 -0.34 0.28
N TYR A 258 35.15 -0.90 1.46
CA TYR A 258 36.13 -0.32 2.35
C TYR A 258 36.81 -1.37 3.25
N ASP A 259 38.00 -0.99 3.76
CA ASP A 259 38.70 -1.72 4.83
C ASP A 259 37.93 -1.51 6.13
N GLY A 260 37.53 -2.59 6.79
CA GLY A 260 36.79 -2.58 8.05
C GLY A 260 37.54 -3.27 9.17
N ILE A 261 37.04 -3.10 10.37
CA ILE A 261 37.50 -3.82 11.56
C ILE A 261 36.25 -4.47 12.19
N VAL A 262 36.34 -5.76 12.48
CA VAL A 262 35.29 -6.50 13.15
C VAL A 262 35.77 -6.92 14.55
N GLY A 263 34.98 -6.64 15.55
CA GLY A 263 35.26 -6.87 16.96
C GLY A 263 34.78 -5.73 17.84
N ALA A 264 34.58 -5.95 19.14
CA ALA A 264 34.24 -4.87 20.05
C ALA A 264 35.41 -3.90 20.20
N GLU A 265 35.17 -2.59 20.29
CA GLU A 265 36.21 -1.56 20.46
C GLU A 265 37.14 -1.78 21.65
N GLU A 266 36.65 -2.48 22.66
CA GLU A 266 37.40 -2.83 23.89
C GLU A 266 38.07 -4.23 23.87
N SER A 267 37.90 -4.97 22.74
CA SER A 267 38.47 -6.32 22.59
C SER A 267 39.89 -6.28 22.02
N GLU A 268 40.85 -6.94 22.68
CA GLU A 268 42.22 -7.10 22.17
C GLU A 268 42.30 -7.88 20.84
N THR A 269 41.15 -8.37 20.31
CA THR A 269 41.02 -9.15 19.09
C THR A 269 40.21 -8.42 18.03
N GLN A 270 40.69 -7.27 17.58
CA GLN A 270 40.14 -6.64 16.37
C GLN A 270 40.69 -7.36 15.15
N VAL A 271 39.78 -7.85 14.28
CA VAL A 271 40.15 -8.57 13.06
C VAL A 271 39.89 -7.66 11.84
N SER A 272 40.89 -7.53 10.99
CA SER A 272 40.75 -6.82 9.73
C SER A 272 39.72 -7.52 8.85
N ALA A 273 38.86 -6.72 8.21
CA ALA A 273 37.84 -7.19 7.29
C ALA A 273 37.80 -6.32 6.03
N VAL A 274 37.30 -6.88 4.97
CA VAL A 274 36.86 -6.13 3.78
C VAL A 274 35.34 -6.15 3.77
N VAL A 275 34.73 -4.98 3.62
CA VAL A 275 33.28 -4.81 3.59
C VAL A 275 32.88 -4.29 2.21
N ALA A 276 31.89 -4.92 1.59
CA ALA A 276 31.24 -4.49 0.36
C ALA A 276 29.74 -4.39 0.57
N GLU A 277 29.15 -3.27 0.13
CA GLU A 277 27.72 -3.01 0.26
C GLU A 277 27.12 -2.81 -1.13
N MET A 278 26.05 -3.54 -1.42
CA MET A 278 25.33 -3.56 -2.68
C MET A 278 23.83 -3.47 -2.42
N THR A 279 23.12 -2.74 -3.25
CA THR A 279 21.65 -2.77 -3.26
C THR A 279 21.18 -3.51 -4.51
N VAL A 280 20.35 -4.51 -4.33
CA VAL A 280 19.78 -5.32 -5.41
C VAL A 280 18.25 -5.17 -5.44
N ASN A 281 17.66 -5.39 -6.61
CA ASN A 281 16.20 -5.44 -6.74
C ASN A 281 15.63 -6.71 -6.10
N ARG A 282 14.30 -6.86 -6.11
CA ARG A 282 13.56 -7.96 -5.48
C ARG A 282 14.19 -9.32 -5.77
N LEU A 283 14.43 -10.09 -4.70
CA LEU A 283 14.91 -11.45 -4.80
C LEU A 283 13.71 -12.41 -4.99
N PHE A 284 13.86 -13.35 -5.91
CA PHE A 284 12.83 -14.33 -6.22
C PHE A 284 13.25 -15.72 -5.78
N ALA A 285 12.39 -16.42 -5.02
CA ALA A 285 12.68 -17.76 -4.49
C ALA A 285 12.88 -18.83 -5.58
N ASN A 286 12.35 -18.59 -6.78
CA ASN A 286 12.49 -19.47 -7.93
C ASN A 286 13.66 -19.10 -8.86
N LYS A 287 14.53 -18.15 -8.44
CA LYS A 287 15.69 -17.66 -9.19
C LYS A 287 16.98 -18.07 -8.47
N ASN A 288 18.07 -17.99 -9.20
CA ASN A 288 19.39 -18.36 -8.69
C ASN A 288 20.42 -17.28 -8.96
N PRO A 289 20.25 -16.06 -8.38
CA PRO A 289 21.29 -15.02 -8.48
C PRO A 289 22.60 -15.51 -7.86
N ARG A 290 23.70 -15.08 -8.45
CA ARG A 290 25.04 -15.56 -8.07
C ARG A 290 25.87 -14.45 -7.47
N LEU A 291 26.22 -14.58 -6.17
CA LEU A 291 27.24 -13.73 -5.54
C LEU A 291 28.63 -14.31 -5.86
N LYS A 292 29.45 -13.53 -6.53
CA LYS A 292 30.81 -13.86 -6.94
C LYS A 292 31.82 -12.92 -6.32
N VAL A 293 32.92 -13.46 -5.83
CA VAL A 293 34.05 -12.67 -5.34
C VAL A 293 35.32 -13.13 -6.03
N TYR A 294 36.09 -12.16 -6.48
CA TYR A 294 37.33 -12.38 -7.18
C TYR A 294 38.50 -11.80 -6.41
N ASN A 295 39.66 -12.49 -6.45
CA ASN A 295 40.95 -11.96 -6.02
C ASN A 295 41.53 -11.12 -7.15
N ASN A 296 41.73 -9.82 -6.90
CA ASN A 296 42.23 -8.88 -7.94
C ASN A 296 43.69 -9.07 -8.30
N GLU A 297 44.51 -9.67 -7.44
CA GLU A 297 45.92 -9.93 -7.72
C GLU A 297 46.12 -10.90 -8.89
N ASN A 298 45.27 -11.92 -8.95
CA ASN A 298 45.42 -13.02 -9.92
C ASN A 298 44.20 -13.29 -10.80
N GLY A 299 43.10 -12.53 -10.57
CA GLY A 299 41.82 -12.67 -11.28
C GLY A 299 41.06 -13.95 -10.95
N LYS A 300 41.49 -14.73 -9.94
CA LYS A 300 40.82 -15.98 -9.58
C LYS A 300 39.54 -15.74 -8.82
N LEU A 301 38.57 -16.59 -9.11
CA LEU A 301 37.30 -16.67 -8.35
C LEU A 301 37.61 -17.22 -6.96
N VAL A 302 37.29 -16.44 -5.91
CA VAL A 302 37.41 -16.87 -4.51
C VAL A 302 36.21 -17.75 -4.16
N PHE A 303 35.00 -17.30 -4.48
CA PHE A 303 33.78 -18.11 -4.40
C PHE A 303 32.69 -17.62 -5.33
N ASN A 304 31.73 -18.50 -5.58
CA ASN A 304 30.51 -18.26 -6.37
C ASN A 304 29.34 -19.02 -5.72
N ILE A 305 28.46 -18.29 -5.03
CA ILE A 305 27.39 -18.90 -4.25
C ILE A 305 26.01 -18.52 -4.78
N PRO A 306 24.99 -19.39 -4.63
CA PRO A 306 23.60 -19.08 -4.91
C PRO A 306 23.07 -18.15 -3.79
N LEU A 307 22.88 -16.87 -4.09
CA LEU A 307 22.56 -15.85 -3.09
C LEU A 307 21.24 -16.13 -2.35
N VAL A 308 20.21 -16.55 -3.09
CA VAL A 308 18.88 -16.84 -2.51
C VAL A 308 18.93 -18.02 -1.55
N ASP A 309 19.63 -19.12 -1.94
CA ASP A 309 19.77 -20.29 -1.06
C ASP A 309 20.44 -19.90 0.25
N TYR A 310 21.46 -19.06 0.19
CA TYR A 310 22.18 -18.60 1.39
C TYR A 310 21.34 -17.63 2.22
N ALA A 311 20.56 -16.76 1.60
CA ALA A 311 19.61 -15.89 2.28
C ALA A 311 18.54 -16.69 3.04
N LEU A 312 18.09 -17.80 2.47
CA LEU A 312 17.08 -18.68 3.07
C LEU A 312 17.61 -19.59 4.21
N LEU A 313 18.93 -19.79 4.32
CA LEU A 313 19.50 -20.57 5.43
C LEU A 313 19.14 -20.03 6.81
N VAL A 314 18.90 -18.74 6.93
CA VAL A 314 18.54 -18.07 8.20
C VAL A 314 17.03 -17.84 8.38
N LYS A 315 16.22 -18.32 7.46
CA LYS A 315 14.75 -18.33 7.62
C LYS A 315 14.34 -19.05 8.91
N GLY A 316 15.03 -20.16 9.24
CA GLY A 316 14.92 -20.91 10.50
C GLY A 316 13.52 -21.43 10.81
N ASN A 317 13.41 -22.15 11.94
CA ASN A 317 12.14 -22.73 12.37
C ASN A 317 11.08 -21.69 12.78
N TYR A 318 11.50 -20.48 13.16
CA TYR A 318 10.58 -19.44 13.59
C TYR A 318 9.68 -18.93 12.43
N ASN A 319 10.20 -18.94 11.23
CA ASN A 319 9.51 -18.50 10.02
C ASN A 319 9.10 -19.67 9.10
N LYS A 320 9.04 -20.91 9.62
CA LYS A 320 8.76 -22.13 8.85
C LYS A 320 7.42 -22.08 8.11
N ASP A 321 6.43 -21.36 8.66
CA ASP A 321 5.08 -21.26 8.08
C ASP A 321 4.99 -20.21 6.97
N MET A 322 6.03 -19.37 6.78
CA MET A 322 6.15 -18.48 5.64
C MET A 322 6.61 -19.26 4.41
N THR A 323 6.11 -18.89 3.23
CA THR A 323 6.75 -19.33 1.98
C THR A 323 8.14 -18.69 1.87
N ASP A 324 9.01 -19.25 1.02
CA ASP A 324 10.34 -18.67 0.81
C ASP A 324 10.24 -17.26 0.20
N GLN A 325 9.29 -17.05 -0.71
CA GLN A 325 9.05 -15.72 -1.28
C GLN A 325 8.52 -14.73 -0.24
N ASP A 326 7.60 -15.14 0.66
CA ASP A 326 7.11 -14.23 1.71
C ASP A 326 8.22 -13.85 2.68
N TYR A 327 9.15 -14.77 2.98
CA TYR A 327 10.34 -14.46 3.77
C TYR A 327 11.27 -13.47 3.06
N LEU A 328 11.60 -13.69 1.78
CA LEU A 328 12.45 -12.81 0.99
C LEU A 328 11.82 -11.41 0.80
N ASP A 329 10.50 -11.34 0.69
CA ASP A 329 9.76 -10.07 0.58
C ASP A 329 9.71 -9.27 1.91
N ARG A 330 9.95 -9.93 3.05
CA ARG A 330 9.95 -9.30 4.38
C ARG A 330 11.35 -8.96 4.87
N GLN A 331 12.33 -9.77 4.51
CA GLN A 331 13.73 -9.59 4.89
C GLN A 331 14.44 -8.81 3.79
N ASP A 332 14.79 -7.58 4.06
CA ASP A 332 15.39 -6.66 3.10
C ASP A 332 16.85 -6.32 3.39
N GLU A 333 17.42 -6.85 4.49
CA GLU A 333 18.81 -6.63 4.88
C GLU A 333 19.52 -7.96 5.12
N TYR A 334 20.58 -8.21 4.36
CA TYR A 334 21.39 -9.42 4.47
C TYR A 334 22.85 -9.06 4.72
N SER A 335 23.46 -9.71 5.70
CA SER A 335 24.89 -9.59 6.00
C SER A 335 25.54 -10.98 5.94
N PHE A 336 26.44 -11.16 5.02
CA PHE A 336 27.19 -12.41 4.80
C PHE A 336 28.65 -12.23 5.23
N VAL A 337 29.12 -13.07 6.13
CA VAL A 337 30.53 -13.06 6.56
C VAL A 337 31.22 -14.34 6.09
N PHE A 338 32.25 -14.18 5.30
CA PHE A 338 33.06 -15.27 4.77
C PHE A 338 34.48 -15.20 5.30
N PHE A 339 35.11 -16.36 5.42
CA PHE A 339 36.48 -16.49 5.88
C PHE A 339 37.38 -17.01 4.74
N VAL A 340 38.56 -16.42 4.63
CA VAL A 340 39.62 -16.86 3.70
C VAL A 340 40.87 -17.23 4.45
N ASP A 341 41.66 -18.12 3.85
CA ASP A 341 43.03 -18.45 4.32
C ASP A 341 44.04 -17.40 3.90
N ASP A 342 45.30 -17.59 4.23
CA ASP A 342 46.43 -16.71 3.85
C ASP A 342 46.70 -16.65 2.35
N GLY A 343 46.24 -17.64 1.60
CA GLY A 343 46.26 -17.70 0.13
C GLY A 343 45.03 -17.11 -0.52
N MET A 344 44.12 -16.48 0.26
CA MET A 344 42.85 -15.94 -0.18
C MET A 344 41.88 -17.01 -0.75
N ASN A 345 42.01 -18.27 -0.32
CA ASN A 345 41.07 -19.30 -0.66
C ASN A 345 39.91 -19.30 0.36
N TRP A 346 38.68 -19.49 -0.12
CA TRP A 346 37.52 -19.52 0.74
C TRP A 346 37.50 -20.74 1.66
N LEU A 347 37.24 -20.50 2.94
CA LEU A 347 37.03 -21.51 3.95
C LEU A 347 35.53 -21.77 4.11
N SER A 348 35.00 -22.74 3.36
CA SER A 348 33.55 -23.00 3.29
C SER A 348 32.92 -23.62 4.55
N ALA A 349 33.73 -23.97 5.58
CA ALA A 349 33.28 -24.70 6.75
C ALA A 349 32.31 -23.90 7.66
N SER A 350 32.35 -22.59 7.62
CA SER A 350 31.40 -21.75 8.36
C SER A 350 31.18 -20.41 7.67
N ILE A 351 29.92 -19.99 7.67
CA ILE A 351 29.48 -18.70 7.14
C ILE A 351 28.57 -18.09 8.19
N PHE A 352 28.59 -16.76 8.33
CA PHE A 352 27.60 -16.07 9.14
C PHE A 352 26.64 -15.34 8.18
N VAL A 353 25.34 -15.54 8.38
CA VAL A 353 24.30 -14.82 7.69
C VAL A 353 23.44 -14.13 8.74
N ASN A 354 23.32 -12.80 8.67
CA ASN A 354 22.57 -11.99 9.64
C ASN A 354 22.92 -12.34 11.11
N SER A 355 24.23 -12.48 11.41
CA SER A 355 24.78 -12.88 12.71
C SER A 355 24.53 -14.34 13.12
N TRP A 356 23.87 -15.14 12.32
CA TRP A 356 23.69 -16.58 12.57
C TRP A 356 24.83 -17.37 11.94
N ARG A 357 25.51 -18.19 12.77
CA ARG A 357 26.51 -19.11 12.25
C ARG A 357 25.82 -20.27 11.52
N VAL A 358 26.10 -20.40 10.24
CA VAL A 358 25.65 -21.52 9.42
C VAL A 358 26.84 -22.45 9.20
N VAL A 359 26.69 -23.71 9.59
CA VAL A 359 27.67 -24.76 9.31
C VAL A 359 27.18 -25.54 8.10
N LEU A 360 27.88 -25.41 7.00
CA LEU A 360 27.56 -26.18 5.79
C LEU A 360 27.95 -27.64 6.08
N GLN A 361 26.97 -28.52 6.21
CA GLN A 361 27.23 -29.95 6.19
C GLN A 361 27.61 -30.32 4.75
N ASN A 362 28.71 -31.03 4.55
CA ASN A 362 29.16 -31.48 3.23
C ASN A 362 27.99 -32.19 2.53
N VAL A 363 27.32 -31.49 1.64
CA VAL A 363 26.52 -32.11 0.62
C VAL A 363 27.54 -32.43 -0.47
N ASP A 364 27.78 -33.71 -0.72
CA ASP A 364 28.60 -34.14 -1.82
C ASP A 364 28.12 -33.43 -3.11
N MET A 365 29.01 -32.56 -3.66
CA MET A 365 28.77 -31.85 -4.94
C MET A 365 29.13 -32.79 -6.10
#